data_3a15e5a95e39f6dc7ebd79337135f8e1
#
_entry.id   3a15e5a95e39f6dc7ebd79337135f8e1
#
_cell.length_a   1.000
_cell.length_b   1.000
_cell.length_c   1.000
_cell.angle_alpha   90.00
_cell.angle_beta   90.00
_cell.angle_gamma   90.00
#
_symmetry.space_group_name_H-M   'P 1'
#
loop_
_entity.id
_entity.type
_entity.pdbx_description
1 polymer ?
#
loop_
_entity_poly.entity_id
_entity_poly.type
_entity_poly.pdbx_seq_one_letter_code
_entity_poly.pdbx_strand_id
1 'polypeptide(L)'
;MDQVIEHALQFHKDNGIPISENVFRPHTENYYALFRAARALKEDLDLTSFDRHLLSTDIGEFGSYEGEEVPLDHPFIAEAEYKGRKVELDTPQRGGKKKYFVYVKNDEGKVVKVEWGDTSGLTAKINDKAAAASFAARHQCHLKKDRTTPGWWACNMPRYAKDLGLKGGGNFFW
;
A
#
# COMPACT_ATOMS: atom_id res chain seq x y z
N MET A 1 -4.41 -21.56 18.61
CA MET A 1 -4.60 -20.68 17.43
C MET A 1 -6.05 -20.82 16.99
N ASP A 2 -6.70 -19.74 16.61
CA ASP A 2 -8.07 -19.80 16.06
C ASP A 2 -8.04 -20.54 14.71
N GLN A 3 -9.00 -21.44 14.47
CA GLN A 3 -9.10 -22.20 13.21
C GLN A 3 -9.18 -21.29 11.96
N VAL A 4 -9.81 -20.12 12.10
CA VAL A 4 -9.91 -19.14 11.01
C VAL A 4 -8.53 -18.60 10.64
N ILE A 5 -7.72 -18.29 11.63
CA ILE A 5 -6.36 -17.75 11.43
C ILE A 5 -5.41 -18.83 10.88
N GLU A 6 -5.51 -20.05 11.40
CA GLU A 6 -4.73 -21.18 10.91
C GLU A 6 -5.02 -21.46 9.42
N HIS A 7 -6.29 -21.48 9.05
CA HIS A 7 -6.72 -21.65 7.67
C HIS A 7 -6.25 -20.51 6.77
N ALA A 8 -6.33 -19.25 7.25
CA ALA A 8 -5.86 -18.10 6.51
C ALA A 8 -4.35 -18.17 6.25
N LEU A 9 -3.54 -18.52 7.26
CA LEU A 9 -2.09 -18.67 7.09
C LEU A 9 -1.75 -19.80 6.12
N GLN A 10 -2.44 -20.94 6.22
CA GLN A 10 -2.25 -22.05 5.31
C GLN A 10 -2.59 -21.64 3.87
N PHE A 11 -3.68 -20.88 3.68
CA PHE A 11 -4.06 -20.35 2.37
C PHE A 11 -2.99 -19.45 1.77
N HIS A 12 -2.43 -18.51 2.55
CA HIS A 12 -1.33 -17.66 2.11
C HIS A 12 -0.11 -18.47 1.70
N LYS A 13 0.26 -19.48 2.51
CA LYS A 13 1.39 -20.36 2.26
C LYS A 13 1.20 -21.18 0.97
N ASP A 14 0.04 -21.82 0.79
CA ASP A 14 -0.23 -22.70 -0.33
C ASP A 14 -0.32 -21.97 -1.67
N ASN A 15 -0.74 -20.71 -1.65
CA ASN A 15 -0.94 -19.91 -2.85
C ASN A 15 0.16 -18.89 -3.11
N GLY A 16 1.17 -18.79 -2.25
CA GLY A 16 2.25 -17.79 -2.36
C GLY A 16 1.75 -16.34 -2.33
N ILE A 17 0.63 -16.10 -1.60
CA ILE A 17 0.04 -14.76 -1.48
C ILE A 17 0.67 -14.05 -0.27
N PRO A 18 1.16 -12.80 -0.43
CA PRO A 18 1.69 -12.02 0.68
C PRO A 18 0.70 -11.87 1.83
N ILE A 19 1.17 -11.92 3.08
CA ILE A 19 0.34 -11.69 4.27
C ILE A 19 -0.29 -10.29 4.27
N SER A 20 0.40 -9.31 3.69
CA SER A 20 -0.10 -7.95 3.48
C SER A 20 -1.32 -7.85 2.54
N GLU A 21 -1.58 -8.89 1.74
CA GLU A 21 -2.74 -8.98 0.84
C GLU A 21 -3.91 -9.80 1.44
N ASN A 22 -3.93 -9.96 2.76
CA ASN A 22 -4.99 -10.73 3.43
C ASN A 22 -6.38 -10.09 3.28
N VAL A 23 -7.41 -10.91 3.49
CA VAL A 23 -8.82 -10.51 3.33
C VAL A 23 -9.43 -9.85 4.55
N PHE A 24 -8.75 -9.88 5.70
CA PHE A 24 -9.28 -9.30 6.92
C PHE A 24 -9.23 -7.77 6.85
N ARG A 25 -10.26 -7.13 7.37
CA ARG A 25 -10.28 -5.66 7.45
C ARG A 25 -9.26 -5.19 8.49
N PRO A 26 -8.46 -4.17 8.18
CA PRO A 26 -7.61 -3.51 9.17
C PRO A 26 -8.39 -3.15 10.44
N HIS A 27 -7.73 -3.20 11.59
CA HIS A 27 -8.27 -2.90 12.93
C HIS A 27 -9.32 -3.92 13.45
N THR A 28 -9.46 -5.08 12.82
CA THR A 28 -10.27 -6.18 13.38
C THR A 28 -9.40 -7.17 14.13
N GLU A 29 -10.01 -7.90 15.10
CA GLU A 29 -9.27 -8.91 15.87
C GLU A 29 -8.61 -9.97 14.96
N ASN A 30 -9.32 -10.43 13.93
CA ASN A 30 -8.76 -11.40 12.97
C ASN A 30 -7.55 -10.83 12.20
N TYR A 31 -7.56 -9.54 11.87
CA TYR A 31 -6.43 -8.86 11.25
C TYR A 31 -5.21 -8.89 12.16
N TYR A 32 -5.35 -8.49 13.41
CA TYR A 32 -4.25 -8.51 14.37
C TYR A 32 -3.79 -9.93 14.70
N ALA A 33 -4.74 -10.86 14.85
CA ALA A 33 -4.43 -12.27 15.12
C ALA A 33 -3.63 -12.92 14.00
N LEU A 34 -3.92 -12.57 12.72
CA LEU A 34 -3.15 -13.04 11.57
C LEU A 34 -1.69 -12.60 11.65
N PHE A 35 -1.43 -11.32 11.95
CA PHE A 35 -0.06 -10.80 12.07
C PHE A 35 0.69 -11.40 13.26
N ARG A 36 0.03 -11.59 14.41
CA ARG A 36 0.62 -12.32 15.57
C ARG A 36 1.05 -13.74 15.19
N ALA A 37 0.15 -14.46 14.53
CA ALA A 37 0.40 -15.84 14.12
C ALA A 37 1.47 -15.95 13.02
N ALA A 38 1.44 -15.06 12.03
CA ALA A 38 2.46 -14.98 10.98
C ALA A 38 3.84 -14.66 11.54
N ARG A 39 3.94 -13.81 12.58
CA ARG A 39 5.20 -13.50 13.27
C ARG A 39 5.79 -14.72 13.96
N ALA A 40 4.94 -15.56 14.57
CA ALA A 40 5.37 -16.80 15.21
C ALA A 40 5.85 -17.87 14.20
N LEU A 41 5.36 -17.82 12.97
CA LEU A 41 5.65 -18.79 11.90
C LEU A 41 6.49 -18.19 10.75
N LYS A 42 7.17 -17.08 10.97
CA LYS A 42 7.89 -16.31 9.94
C LYS A 42 8.92 -17.11 9.15
N GLU A 43 9.53 -18.13 9.75
CA GLU A 43 10.52 -18.98 9.09
C GLU A 43 9.88 -19.99 8.10
N ASP A 44 8.58 -20.27 8.26
CA ASP A 44 7.83 -21.24 7.45
C ASP A 44 7.03 -20.57 6.33
N LEU A 45 7.05 -19.23 6.26
CA LEU A 45 6.29 -18.44 5.31
C LEU A 45 7.19 -17.83 4.23
N ASP A 46 6.72 -17.83 3.00
CA ASP A 46 7.38 -17.08 1.90
C ASP A 46 7.00 -15.61 1.97
N LEU A 47 7.79 -14.86 2.73
CA LEU A 47 7.53 -13.45 3.05
C LEU A 47 8.17 -12.52 2.05
N THR A 48 7.40 -11.58 1.52
CA THR A 48 7.93 -10.43 0.76
C THR A 48 8.76 -9.52 1.66
N SER A 49 9.51 -8.59 1.08
CA SER A 49 10.22 -7.54 1.84
C SER A 49 9.24 -6.66 2.63
N PHE A 50 8.05 -6.43 2.08
CA PHE A 50 7.00 -5.65 2.75
C PHE A 50 6.37 -6.42 3.92
N ASP A 51 6.09 -7.73 3.76
CA ASP A 51 5.62 -8.58 4.85
C ASP A 51 6.64 -8.62 6.00
N ARG A 52 7.93 -8.81 5.69
CA ARG A 52 8.99 -8.76 6.70
C ARG A 52 9.03 -7.43 7.44
N HIS A 53 8.83 -6.32 6.73
CA HIS A 53 8.73 -5.01 7.37
C HIS A 53 7.52 -4.94 8.30
N LEU A 54 6.32 -5.34 7.87
CA LEU A 54 5.12 -5.36 8.71
C LEU A 54 5.30 -6.25 9.95
N LEU A 55 5.87 -7.44 9.78
CA LEU A 55 6.13 -8.36 10.90
C LEU A 55 7.25 -7.89 11.83
N SER A 56 8.06 -6.91 11.44
CA SER A 56 9.05 -6.27 12.32
C SER A 56 8.48 -5.12 13.16
N THR A 57 7.25 -4.68 12.87
CA THR A 57 6.53 -3.68 13.66
C THR A 57 5.79 -4.33 14.81
N ASP A 58 5.11 -3.55 15.62
CA ASP A 58 4.29 -4.00 16.74
C ASP A 58 2.84 -4.30 16.36
N ILE A 59 2.50 -4.30 15.07
CA ILE A 59 1.14 -4.59 14.59
C ILE A 59 0.60 -5.90 15.16
N GLY A 60 -0.52 -5.81 15.88
CA GLY A 60 -1.16 -6.93 16.53
C GLY A 60 -0.53 -7.36 17.86
N GLU A 61 0.55 -6.74 18.32
CA GLU A 61 0.98 -6.82 19.71
C GLU A 61 -0.01 -6.09 20.63
N PHE A 62 0.10 -6.29 21.93
CA PHE A 62 -0.74 -5.60 22.91
C PHE A 62 0.08 -4.61 23.72
N GLY A 63 -0.48 -3.44 23.90
CA GLY A 63 0.01 -2.40 24.81
C GLY A 63 -1.00 -2.10 25.90
N SER A 64 -0.66 -1.24 26.84
CA SER A 64 -1.60 -0.76 27.86
C SER A 64 -1.88 0.73 27.68
N TYR A 65 -3.17 1.09 27.62
CA TYR A 65 -3.62 2.47 27.60
C TYR A 65 -4.66 2.67 28.70
N GLU A 66 -4.42 3.61 29.62
CA GLU A 66 -5.28 3.88 30.78
C GLU A 66 -5.59 2.64 31.64
N GLY A 67 -4.70 1.65 31.64
CA GLY A 67 -4.86 0.39 32.40
C GLY A 67 -5.61 -0.70 31.66
N GLU A 68 -6.09 -0.44 30.46
CA GLU A 68 -6.70 -1.44 29.58
C GLU A 68 -5.69 -1.97 28.58
N GLU A 69 -5.80 -3.25 28.23
CA GLU A 69 -4.99 -3.88 27.18
C GLU A 69 -5.58 -3.53 25.82
N VAL A 70 -4.77 -2.90 24.98
CA VAL A 70 -5.19 -2.47 23.64
C VAL A 70 -4.26 -3.07 22.57
N PRO A 71 -4.78 -3.51 21.43
CA PRO A 71 -3.93 -3.96 20.35
C PRO A 71 -3.16 -2.76 19.77
N LEU A 72 -1.86 -2.94 19.58
CA LEU A 72 -1.02 -1.96 18.92
C LEU A 72 -1.25 -2.06 17.41
N ASP A 73 -1.38 -0.90 16.79
CA ASP A 73 -1.50 -0.79 15.35
C ASP A 73 -0.24 -0.15 14.79
N HIS A 74 0.20 -0.64 13.66
CA HIS A 74 1.26 0.04 12.94
C HIS A 74 0.68 1.35 12.39
N PRO A 75 1.11 2.52 12.87
CA PRO A 75 0.76 3.76 12.21
C PRO A 75 1.30 3.68 10.79
N PHE A 76 0.41 3.56 9.80
CA PHE A 76 0.74 3.62 8.38
C PHE A 76 1.35 4.95 7.94
N ILE A 77 1.67 5.80 8.89
CA ILE A 77 2.52 6.96 8.69
C ILE A 77 3.96 6.46 8.81
N ALA A 78 4.45 5.83 7.76
CA ALA A 78 5.88 5.63 7.62
C ALA A 78 6.50 7.03 7.48
N GLU A 79 6.78 7.67 8.62
CA GLU A 79 7.56 8.89 8.63
C GLU A 79 8.92 8.57 8.02
N ALA A 80 9.16 9.11 6.88
CA ALA A 80 10.42 8.98 6.18
C ALA A 80 11.03 10.36 5.99
N GLU A 81 12.32 10.43 5.90
CA GLU A 81 13.00 11.70 5.67
C GLU A 81 13.41 11.81 4.19
N TYR A 82 13.03 12.90 3.57
CA TYR A 82 13.47 13.27 2.23
C TYR A 82 14.11 14.67 2.25
N LYS A 83 15.42 14.72 2.02
CA LYS A 83 16.20 15.99 2.01
C LYS A 83 16.03 16.81 3.31
N GLY A 84 16.11 16.16 4.46
CA GLY A 84 16.01 16.81 5.76
C GLY A 84 14.58 17.18 6.19
N ARG A 85 13.55 16.65 5.52
CA ARG A 85 12.14 16.90 5.86
C ARG A 85 11.41 15.59 6.09
N LYS A 86 10.63 15.51 7.14
CA LYS A 86 9.69 14.40 7.34
C LYS A 86 8.64 14.39 6.23
N VAL A 87 8.42 13.25 5.62
CA VAL A 87 7.47 13.04 4.53
C VAL A 87 6.64 11.77 4.78
N GLU A 88 5.39 11.81 4.34
CA GLU A 88 4.53 10.64 4.34
C GLU A 88 4.85 9.76 3.13
N LEU A 89 5.04 8.47 3.38
CA LEU A 89 5.25 7.50 2.30
C LEU A 89 3.90 7.05 1.73
N ASP A 90 3.95 6.66 0.46
CA ASP A 90 2.85 6.00 -0.25
C ASP A 90 1.52 6.77 -0.30
N THR A 91 1.54 8.03 0.14
CA THR A 91 0.38 8.95 0.12
C THR A 91 0.55 9.96 -1.02
N PRO A 92 -0.17 9.78 -2.14
CA PRO A 92 -0.11 10.71 -3.27
C PRO A 92 -0.68 12.08 -2.92
N GLN A 93 0.02 13.11 -3.35
CA GLN A 93 -0.33 14.51 -3.09
C GLN A 93 -0.36 15.32 -4.39
N ARG A 94 -1.10 16.43 -4.36
CA ARG A 94 -1.10 17.41 -5.45
C ARG A 94 0.07 18.38 -5.33
N GLY A 95 0.65 18.76 -6.45
CA GLY A 95 1.71 19.78 -6.53
C GLY A 95 3.07 19.21 -6.94
N GLY A 96 4.11 20.01 -6.76
CA GLY A 96 5.44 19.69 -7.25
C GLY A 96 5.70 20.28 -8.65
N LYS A 97 6.69 19.72 -9.35
CA LYS A 97 6.99 20.09 -10.75
C LYS A 97 5.97 19.51 -11.75
N LYS A 98 5.30 18.45 -11.33
CA LYS A 98 4.19 17.81 -12.04
C LYS A 98 2.89 18.01 -11.26
N LYS A 99 1.79 17.49 -11.77
CA LYS A 99 0.46 17.65 -11.17
C LYS A 99 0.31 16.93 -9.84
N TYR A 100 1.01 15.81 -9.69
CA TYR A 100 0.99 14.93 -8.53
C TYR A 100 2.40 14.48 -8.16
N PHE A 101 2.59 14.14 -6.91
CA PHE A 101 3.82 13.51 -6.41
C PHE A 101 3.51 12.56 -5.25
N VAL A 102 4.47 11.70 -4.97
CA VAL A 102 4.46 10.79 -3.82
C VAL A 102 5.89 10.52 -3.39
N TYR A 103 6.08 10.19 -2.13
CA TYR A 103 7.34 9.65 -1.65
C TYR A 103 7.21 8.15 -1.46
N VAL A 104 8.18 7.40 -1.95
CA VAL A 104 8.23 5.94 -1.84
C VAL A 104 9.63 5.49 -1.46
N LYS A 105 9.76 4.31 -0.86
CA LYS A 105 11.07 3.68 -0.70
C LYS A 105 11.39 2.84 -1.94
N ASN A 106 12.64 2.92 -2.39
CA ASN A 106 13.17 1.99 -3.39
C ASN A 106 13.65 0.70 -2.72
N ASP A 107 14.13 -0.27 -3.50
CA ASP A 107 14.61 -1.57 -3.03
C ASP A 107 15.80 -1.46 -2.06
N GLU A 108 16.53 -0.35 -2.10
CA GLU A 108 17.62 -0.04 -1.16
C GLU A 108 17.13 0.63 0.13
N GLY A 109 15.81 0.80 0.32
CA GLY A 109 15.21 1.49 1.46
C GLY A 109 15.32 3.01 1.42
N LYS A 110 15.86 3.59 0.34
CA LYS A 110 16.03 5.02 0.16
C LYS A 110 14.73 5.67 -0.29
N VAL A 111 14.37 6.79 0.34
CA VAL A 111 13.19 7.57 -0.05
C VAL A 111 13.44 8.31 -1.36
N VAL A 112 12.57 8.09 -2.32
CA VAL A 112 12.57 8.77 -3.61
C VAL A 112 11.25 9.51 -3.81
N LYS A 113 11.30 10.67 -4.45
CA LYS A 113 10.12 11.43 -4.84
C LYS A 113 9.76 11.08 -6.27
N VAL A 114 8.57 10.55 -6.47
CA VAL A 114 8.02 10.24 -7.80
C VAL A 114 7.01 11.32 -8.16
N GLU A 115 7.17 11.95 -9.33
CA GLU A 115 6.28 13.01 -9.80
C GLU A 115 5.66 12.60 -11.15
N TRP A 116 4.34 12.77 -11.29
CA TRP A 116 3.62 12.42 -12.52
C TRP A 116 2.46 13.38 -12.82
N GLY A 117 1.82 13.18 -13.96
CA GLY A 117 0.71 13.98 -14.45
C GLY A 117 1.15 15.18 -15.27
N ASP A 118 0.33 15.51 -16.24
CA ASP A 118 0.55 16.62 -17.16
C ASP A 118 0.09 17.94 -16.50
N THR A 119 0.89 18.98 -16.59
CA THR A 119 0.58 20.33 -16.11
C THR A 119 -0.21 21.17 -17.10
N SER A 120 -0.40 20.70 -18.34
CA SER A 120 -1.09 21.41 -19.42
C SER A 120 -2.62 21.47 -19.30
N GLY A 121 -3.18 21.03 -18.16
CA GLY A 121 -4.62 21.11 -17.89
C GLY A 121 -5.39 19.83 -18.16
N LEU A 122 -4.80 18.79 -18.71
CA LEU A 122 -5.45 17.49 -18.92
C LEU A 122 -5.91 16.90 -17.58
N THR A 123 -7.17 16.48 -17.52
CA THR A 123 -7.78 15.86 -16.35
C THR A 123 -7.88 14.35 -16.52
N ALA A 124 -7.65 13.59 -15.42
CA ALA A 124 -7.87 12.16 -15.42
C ALA A 124 -9.37 11.84 -15.58
N LYS A 125 -9.71 11.11 -16.62
CA LYS A 125 -11.11 10.72 -16.94
C LYS A 125 -11.43 9.35 -16.33
N ILE A 126 -11.39 9.23 -15.00
CA ILE A 126 -11.48 7.95 -14.28
C ILE A 126 -12.81 7.25 -14.55
N ASN A 127 -13.90 7.99 -14.69
CA ASN A 127 -15.24 7.44 -14.90
C ASN A 127 -15.57 7.15 -16.38
N ASP A 128 -14.71 7.53 -17.30
CA ASP A 128 -14.87 7.26 -18.73
C ASP A 128 -14.15 5.95 -19.08
N LYS A 129 -14.93 4.88 -19.20
CA LYS A 129 -14.38 3.52 -19.47
C LYS A 129 -13.59 3.44 -20.77
N ALA A 130 -14.00 4.15 -21.81
CA ALA A 130 -13.30 4.14 -23.09
C ALA A 130 -11.95 4.88 -23.00
N ALA A 131 -11.94 6.05 -22.33
CA ALA A 131 -10.71 6.79 -22.07
C ALA A 131 -9.76 6.01 -21.16
N ALA A 132 -10.28 5.34 -20.13
CA ALA A 132 -9.52 4.49 -19.22
C ALA A 132 -8.87 3.31 -19.97
N ALA A 133 -9.61 2.57 -20.78
CA ALA A 133 -9.09 1.46 -21.57
C ALA A 133 -8.03 1.93 -22.58
N SER A 134 -8.26 3.06 -23.27
CA SER A 134 -7.28 3.65 -24.18
C SER A 134 -5.99 4.08 -23.47
N PHE A 135 -6.11 4.66 -22.27
CA PHE A 135 -4.96 5.02 -21.44
C PHE A 135 -4.18 3.77 -21.03
N ALA A 136 -4.86 2.76 -20.49
CA ALA A 136 -4.25 1.51 -20.04
C ALA A 136 -3.48 0.80 -21.16
N ALA A 137 -4.08 0.71 -22.34
CA ALA A 137 -3.44 0.09 -23.51
C ALA A 137 -2.20 0.86 -23.95
N ARG A 138 -2.31 2.19 -24.13
CA ARG A 138 -1.22 3.05 -24.59
C ARG A 138 -0.04 3.07 -23.62
N HIS A 139 -0.30 3.07 -22.32
CA HIS A 139 0.72 3.09 -21.27
C HIS A 139 1.15 1.70 -20.80
N GLN A 140 0.57 0.63 -21.35
CA GLN A 140 0.85 -0.75 -20.96
C GLN A 140 0.80 -0.96 -19.44
N CYS A 141 -0.32 -0.53 -18.83
CA CYS A 141 -0.45 -0.48 -17.37
C CYS A 141 -0.24 -1.85 -16.69
N HIS A 142 -0.63 -2.95 -17.36
CA HIS A 142 -0.42 -4.32 -16.86
C HIS A 142 1.06 -4.70 -16.66
N LEU A 143 1.98 -4.00 -17.32
CA LEU A 143 3.43 -4.21 -17.19
C LEU A 143 4.09 -3.32 -16.14
N LYS A 144 3.38 -2.34 -15.57
CA LYS A 144 3.94 -1.42 -14.59
C LYS A 144 3.93 -2.05 -13.20
N LYS A 145 5.10 -2.53 -12.76
CA LYS A 145 5.27 -3.20 -11.45
C LYS A 145 6.06 -2.34 -10.45
N ASP A 146 6.90 -1.44 -10.94
CA ASP A 146 7.81 -0.66 -10.13
C ASP A 146 7.15 0.65 -9.63
N ARG A 147 6.92 0.74 -8.32
CA ARG A 147 6.32 1.89 -7.63
C ARG A 147 7.24 3.13 -7.59
N THR A 148 8.51 2.98 -7.89
CA THR A 148 9.45 4.11 -7.97
C THR A 148 9.34 4.87 -9.29
N THR A 149 8.46 4.41 -10.20
CA THR A 149 8.25 5.00 -11.52
C THR A 149 6.95 5.80 -11.63
N PRO A 150 6.94 6.92 -12.37
CA PRO A 150 5.73 7.69 -12.65
C PRO A 150 4.62 6.88 -13.32
N GLY A 151 5.01 5.91 -14.16
CA GLY A 151 4.06 5.07 -14.90
C GLY A 151 3.19 4.21 -13.99
N TRP A 152 3.76 3.64 -12.93
CA TRP A 152 2.99 2.87 -11.95
C TRP A 152 1.90 3.73 -11.29
N TRP A 153 2.26 4.90 -10.80
CA TRP A 153 1.33 5.83 -10.13
C TRP A 153 0.25 6.36 -11.07
N ALA A 154 0.61 6.67 -12.31
CA ALA A 154 -0.37 7.07 -13.31
C ALA A 154 -1.38 5.95 -13.59
N CYS A 155 -0.92 4.70 -13.72
CA CYS A 155 -1.77 3.54 -13.97
C CYS A 155 -2.63 3.15 -12.76
N ASN A 156 -2.18 3.41 -11.55
CA ASN A 156 -2.92 3.13 -10.31
C ASN A 156 -3.72 4.33 -9.79
N MET A 157 -3.78 5.42 -10.53
CA MET A 157 -4.47 6.65 -10.11
C MET A 157 -5.92 6.44 -9.63
N PRO A 158 -6.75 5.54 -10.19
CA PRO A 158 -8.10 5.29 -9.68
C PRO A 158 -8.15 4.88 -8.22
N ARG A 159 -7.15 4.13 -7.72
CA ARG A 159 -7.07 3.71 -6.32
C ARG A 159 -6.89 4.87 -5.35
N TYR A 160 -6.20 5.91 -5.80
CA TYR A 160 -5.84 7.10 -5.01
C TYR A 160 -6.69 8.33 -5.38
N ALA A 161 -7.79 8.12 -6.11
CA ALA A 161 -8.61 9.22 -6.60
C ALA A 161 -9.14 10.11 -5.47
N LYS A 162 -9.56 9.49 -4.35
CA LYS A 162 -10.06 10.20 -3.17
C LYS A 162 -8.98 11.09 -2.55
N ASP A 163 -7.77 10.56 -2.35
CA ASP A 163 -6.64 11.28 -1.74
C ASP A 163 -6.19 12.45 -2.63
N LEU A 164 -6.33 12.28 -3.94
CA LEU A 164 -6.05 13.30 -4.93
C LEU A 164 -7.21 14.26 -5.20
N GLY A 165 -8.33 14.16 -4.46
CA GLY A 165 -9.51 14.98 -4.67
C GLY A 165 -10.10 14.87 -6.08
N LEU A 166 -10.03 13.67 -6.68
CA LEU A 166 -10.59 13.36 -7.99
C LEU A 166 -11.98 12.74 -7.83
N LYS A 167 -12.85 12.96 -8.81
CA LYS A 167 -14.17 12.33 -8.85
C LYS A 167 -14.06 10.92 -9.43
N GLY A 168 -14.71 9.96 -8.77
CA GLY A 168 -14.67 8.55 -9.15
C GLY A 168 -13.46 7.82 -8.53
N GLY A 169 -13.20 6.64 -9.07
CA GLY A 169 -12.13 5.78 -8.56
C GLY A 169 -12.66 4.64 -7.70
N GLY A 170 -11.77 3.79 -7.22
CA GLY A 170 -12.05 2.60 -6.44
C GLY A 170 -10.85 1.67 -6.45
N ASN A 171 -10.99 0.50 -5.86
CA ASN A 171 -9.88 -0.45 -5.76
C ASN A 171 -9.61 -1.18 -7.11
N PHE A 172 -9.26 -0.41 -8.13
CA PHE A 172 -8.86 -0.93 -9.44
C PHE A 172 -7.73 -0.08 -10.02
N PHE A 173 -7.01 -0.62 -11.00
CA PHE A 173 -6.05 0.12 -11.83
C PHE A 173 -6.58 0.20 -13.27
N TRP A 174 -6.05 1.11 -14.06
CA TRP A 174 -6.48 1.31 -15.44
C TRP A 174 -6.04 0.15 -16.33
#